data_39b5ed52628a46f70a8ba42f8aa09587
#
_entry.id   39b5ed52628a46f70a8ba42f8aa09587
#
_cell.length_a   1.000
_cell.length_b   1.000
_cell.length_c   1.000
_cell.angle_alpha   90.00
_cell.angle_beta   90.00
_cell.angle_gamma   90.00
#
_symmetry.space_group_name_H-M   'P 1'
#
loop_
_entity.id
_entity.type
_entity.pdbx_description
1 polymer ?
#
loop_
_entity_poly.entity_id
_entity_poly.type
_entity_poly.pdbx_seq_one_letter_code
_entity_poly.pdbx_strand_id
1 'polypeptide(L)' 'MRPLVPHGQALRHAIAWLAEQGSWSLPLIEEACQRFDMSPADEEFLLAEYRRVREQQQ' A
#
# COMPACT_ATOMS: atom_id res chain seq x y z
N MET A 1 8.23 -2.53 -24.18
CA MET A 1 7.63 -2.85 -23.42
C MET A 1 7.59 -2.10 -22.33
N ARG A 2 6.89 -1.98 -21.64
CA ARG A 2 6.81 -1.23 -20.72
C ARG A 2 7.12 -1.83 -19.63
N PRO A 3 7.62 -1.29 -18.91
CA PRO A 3 8.05 -1.75 -17.79
C PRO A 3 6.99 -1.99 -17.02
N LEU A 4 6.93 -2.83 -16.52
CA LEU A 4 6.03 -3.07 -15.78
C LEU A 4 6.11 -2.40 -14.67
N VAL A 5 5.47 -1.60 -14.41
CA VAL A 5 5.46 -0.93 -13.28
C VAL A 5 4.89 -1.71 -12.30
N PRO A 6 5.57 -2.11 -11.39
CA PRO A 6 5.11 -2.93 -10.37
C PRO A 6 4.02 -2.34 -9.64
N HIS A 7 4.02 -1.12 -9.46
CA HIS A 7 2.99 -0.61 -8.68
C HIS A 7 1.95 -0.19 -9.58
N GLY A 8 1.39 -0.93 -10.35
CA GLY A 8 0.39 -0.55 -11.21
C GLY A 8 -0.92 -0.41 -10.54
N GLN A 9 -1.92 -1.04 -11.06
CA GLN A 9 -3.25 -0.82 -10.59
C GLN A 9 -3.53 -1.37 -9.25
N ALA A 10 -2.95 -2.49 -8.91
CA ALA A 10 -3.22 -3.07 -7.60
C ALA A 10 -2.78 -2.10 -6.51
N LEU A 11 -1.60 -1.51 -6.66
CA LEU A 11 -1.13 -0.59 -5.65
C LEU A 11 -2.00 0.65 -5.60
N ARG A 12 -2.42 1.18 -6.71
CA ARG A 12 -3.27 2.33 -6.70
C ARG A 12 -4.58 2.04 -6.02
N HIS A 13 -5.17 0.88 -6.30
CA HIS A 13 -6.43 0.52 -5.68
C HIS A 13 -6.24 0.34 -4.18
N ALA A 14 -5.12 -0.22 -3.77
CA ALA A 14 -4.89 -0.42 -2.35
C ALA A 14 -4.76 0.91 -1.63
N ILE A 15 -4.05 1.86 -2.24
CA ILE A 15 -3.89 3.15 -1.61
C ILE A 15 -5.23 3.86 -1.51
N ALA A 16 -6.04 3.79 -2.55
CA ALA A 16 -7.34 4.42 -2.51
C ALA A 16 -8.23 3.79 -1.43
N TRP A 17 -8.15 2.47 -1.32
CA TRP A 17 -8.94 1.78 -0.32
C TRP A 17 -8.49 2.18 1.09
N LEU A 18 -7.17 2.26 1.29
CA LEU A 18 -6.67 2.67 2.60
C LEU A 18 -7.10 4.10 2.93
N ALA A 19 -7.11 4.96 1.94
CA ALA A 19 -7.55 6.32 2.17
C ALA A 19 -9.02 6.34 2.59
N GLU A 20 -9.81 5.44 2.05
CA GLU A 20 -11.20 5.39 2.44
C GLU A 20 -11.38 4.89 3.86
N GLN A 21 -10.46 4.07 4.34
CA GLN A 21 -10.55 3.61 5.70
C GLN A 21 -10.21 4.70 6.69
N GLY A 22 -9.59 5.74 6.23
CA GLY A 22 -9.30 6.86 7.12
C GLY A 22 -8.09 6.68 8.00
N SER A 23 -7.36 5.64 7.85
CA SER A 23 -6.16 5.47 8.64
C SER A 23 -5.24 4.45 8.01
N TRP A 24 -4.00 4.47 8.44
CA TRP A 24 -3.02 3.52 7.96
C TRP A 24 -2.54 2.74 9.17
N SER A 25 -2.83 1.48 9.20
CA SER A 25 -2.35 0.64 10.28
C SER A 25 -1.86 -0.65 9.66
N LEU A 26 -1.04 -1.38 10.39
CA LEU A 26 -0.53 -2.63 9.85
C LEU A 26 -1.62 -3.61 9.48
N PRO A 27 -2.61 -3.83 10.32
CA PRO A 27 -3.67 -4.76 9.92
C PRO A 27 -4.39 -4.33 8.64
N LEU A 28 -4.58 -3.03 8.46
CA LEU A 28 -5.24 -2.57 7.26
C LEU A 28 -4.35 -2.74 6.05
N ILE A 29 -3.04 -2.53 6.22
CA ILE A 29 -2.13 -2.72 5.11
C ILE A 29 -2.10 -4.19 4.72
N GLU A 30 -2.08 -5.08 5.68
CA GLU A 30 -2.07 -6.49 5.37
C GLU A 30 -3.35 -6.88 4.65
N GLU A 31 -4.45 -6.34 5.08
CA GLU A 31 -5.71 -6.65 4.43
C GLU A 31 -5.70 -6.13 3.00
N ALA A 32 -5.17 -4.94 2.78
CA ALA A 32 -5.10 -4.41 1.43
C ALA A 32 -4.25 -5.29 0.54
N CYS A 33 -3.12 -5.78 1.07
CA CYS A 33 -2.26 -6.61 0.28
C CYS A 33 -2.96 -7.89 -0.15
N GLN A 34 -3.76 -8.46 0.73
CA GLN A 34 -4.47 -9.65 0.38
C GLN A 34 -5.63 -9.36 -0.54
N ARG A 35 -6.34 -8.28 -0.26
CA ARG A 35 -7.52 -7.97 -1.01
C ARG A 35 -7.19 -7.65 -2.47
N PHE A 36 -6.09 -7.00 -2.72
CA PHE A 36 -5.72 -6.60 -4.05
C PHE A 36 -4.60 -7.45 -4.65
N ASP A 37 -4.26 -8.53 -3.97
CA ASP A 37 -3.28 -9.50 -4.48
C ASP A 37 -1.99 -8.81 -4.91
N MET A 38 -1.40 -8.08 -4.02
CA MET A 38 -0.25 -7.27 -4.37
C MET A 38 1.02 -8.07 -4.36
N SER A 39 1.97 -7.66 -5.17
CA SER A 39 3.24 -8.34 -5.23
C SER A 39 4.08 -7.94 -4.02
N PRO A 40 5.13 -8.70 -3.72
CA PRO A 40 5.98 -8.33 -2.60
C PRO A 40 6.58 -6.94 -2.73
N ALA A 41 6.90 -6.52 -3.95
CA ALA A 41 7.44 -5.19 -4.13
C ALA A 41 6.42 -4.13 -3.74
N ASP A 42 5.16 -4.35 -4.08
CA ASP A 42 4.13 -3.39 -3.73
C ASP A 42 3.89 -3.39 -2.24
N GLU A 43 3.96 -4.55 -1.61
CA GLU A 43 3.80 -4.62 -0.19
C GLU A 43 4.89 -3.82 0.49
N GLU A 44 6.12 -3.95 0.03
CA GLU A 44 7.21 -3.23 0.64
C GLU A 44 7.02 -1.74 0.47
N PHE A 45 6.50 -1.33 -0.68
CA PHE A 45 6.26 0.08 -0.89
C PHE A 45 5.23 0.60 0.13
N LEU A 46 4.16 -0.14 0.36
CA LEU A 46 3.17 0.28 1.31
C LEU A 46 3.73 0.33 2.72
N LEU A 47 4.55 -0.64 3.07
CA LEU A 47 5.13 -0.65 4.40
C LEU A 47 6.06 0.54 4.60
N ALA A 48 6.81 0.89 3.56
CA ALA A 48 7.69 2.03 3.65
C ALA A 48 6.88 3.31 3.82
N GLU A 49 5.77 3.42 3.09
CA GLU A 49 4.94 4.59 3.23
C GLU A 49 4.30 4.66 4.62
N TYR A 50 3.92 3.52 5.15
CA TYR A 50 3.34 3.46 6.47
C TYR A 50 4.36 4.00 7.50
N ARG A 51 5.61 3.57 7.40
CA ARG A 51 6.60 4.05 8.32
C ARG A 51 6.83 5.53 8.17
N ARG A 52 6.86 6.03 6.96
CA ARG A 52 7.09 7.42 6.73
C ARG A 52 5.97 8.25 7.32
N VAL A 53 4.74 7.82 7.14
CA VAL A 53 3.61 8.55 7.66
C VAL A 53 3.63 8.54 9.18
N ARG A 54 3.98 7.40 9.76
CA ARG A 54 4.04 7.33 11.20
C ARG A 54 5.07 8.27 11.76
N GLU A 55 6.23 8.35 11.10
CA GLU A 55 7.26 9.22 11.60
C GLU A 55 6.85 10.67 11.49
N GLN A 56 6.12 11.02 10.47
CA GLN A 56 5.72 12.38 10.34
C GLN A 56 4.65 12.79 11.31
N GLN A 57 3.94 11.84 11.82
CA GLN A 57 2.91 12.15 12.75
C GLN A 57 3.38 12.26 14.14
N GLN A 58 4.63 12.01 14.41
CA GLN A 58 5.11 12.15 15.73
C GLN A 58 5.38 13.53 16.07
#